data_cbceeba508540b86bb09e6a10950ae50
#
_entry.id   cbceeba508540b86bb09e6a10950ae50
#
_cell.length_a   1.000
_cell.length_b   1.000
_cell.length_c   1.000
_cell.angle_alpha   90.00
_cell.angle_beta   90.00
_cell.angle_gamma   90.00
#
_symmetry.space_group_name_H-M   'P 1'
#
loop_
_entity.id
_entity.type
_entity.pdbx_description
1 polymer ?
#
loop_
_entity_poly.entity_id
_entity_poly.type
_entity_poly.pdbx_seq_one_letter_code
_entity_poly.pdbx_strand_id
1 'polypeptide(L)'
;GADAVIMQERCEAGDGVVTINVVPRPCEAIRRAGEDIAVGAEILQPGIRLRAQDIALAAAAGLPELPVYRRVRVGVFFTGDELFQPGEPLPPGGIYNSNRYTLRALCEALGCEVLDLGIVPDRLDATRAALCEAAANCDLILTSGGVGVGEEDHIKPALHAEGGLDSWKIAMKPG
;
A
#
# COMPACT_ATOMS: atom_id res chain seq x y z
N GLY A 1 -16.60 7.10 -44.79
CA GLY A 1 -15.55 7.53 -43.90
C GLY A 1 -14.43 8.21 -44.65
N ALA A 2 -13.50 8.83 -43.91
CA ALA A 2 -12.29 9.41 -44.48
C ALA A 2 -11.27 8.30 -44.75
N ASP A 3 -10.50 8.43 -45.84
CA ASP A 3 -9.46 7.48 -46.23
C ASP A 3 -8.08 7.88 -45.72
N ALA A 4 -7.89 9.17 -45.37
CA ALA A 4 -6.71 9.74 -44.77
C ALA A 4 -7.04 11.06 -44.06
N VAL A 5 -6.21 11.49 -43.14
CA VAL A 5 -6.26 12.80 -42.48
C VAL A 5 -4.96 13.53 -42.76
N ILE A 6 -5.09 14.78 -43.20
CA ILE A 6 -3.93 15.64 -43.49
C ILE A 6 -3.91 16.74 -42.44
N MET A 7 -2.74 16.93 -41.83
CA MET A 7 -2.54 18.00 -40.85
C MET A 7 -2.67 19.36 -41.53
N GLN A 8 -3.30 20.33 -40.86
CA GLN A 8 -3.56 21.65 -41.42
C GLN A 8 -2.26 22.40 -41.85
N GLU A 9 -1.14 22.07 -41.20
CA GLU A 9 0.18 22.65 -41.51
C GLU A 9 0.69 22.27 -42.90
N ARG A 10 0.06 21.25 -43.53
CA ARG A 10 0.33 20.82 -44.92
C ARG A 10 -0.74 21.29 -45.89
N CYS A 11 -1.61 22.20 -45.46
CA CYS A 11 -2.69 22.74 -46.25
C CYS A 11 -2.62 24.27 -46.24
N GLU A 12 -3.03 24.86 -47.34
CA GLU A 12 -3.20 26.33 -47.48
C GLU A 12 -4.70 26.60 -47.65
N ALA A 13 -5.27 27.43 -46.76
CA ALA A 13 -6.68 27.81 -46.84
C ALA A 13 -6.79 29.27 -47.31
N GLY A 14 -7.60 29.56 -48.33
CA GLY A 14 -7.91 30.89 -48.82
C GLY A 14 -9.09 30.87 -49.78
N ASP A 15 -9.87 31.95 -49.81
CA ASP A 15 -11.00 32.19 -50.71
C ASP A 15 -12.06 31.04 -50.74
N GLY A 16 -12.28 30.39 -49.59
CA GLY A 16 -13.22 29.28 -49.48
C GLY A 16 -12.71 27.96 -50.06
N VAL A 17 -11.43 27.86 -50.39
CA VAL A 17 -10.79 26.67 -50.92
C VAL A 17 -9.64 26.27 -50.02
N VAL A 18 -9.39 24.97 -49.86
CA VAL A 18 -8.24 24.40 -49.18
C VAL A 18 -7.38 23.70 -50.23
N THR A 19 -6.16 24.20 -50.40
CA THR A 19 -5.13 23.56 -51.24
C THR A 19 -4.32 22.58 -50.39
N ILE A 20 -4.27 21.32 -50.80
CA ILE A 20 -3.54 20.26 -50.15
C ILE A 20 -2.20 20.08 -50.89
N ASN A 21 -1.09 20.40 -50.24
CA ASN A 21 0.23 20.40 -50.85
C ASN A 21 0.95 19.03 -50.85
N VAL A 22 0.26 17.97 -50.39
CA VAL A 22 0.80 16.61 -50.31
C VAL A 22 -0.24 15.59 -50.72
N VAL A 23 0.19 14.47 -51.29
CA VAL A 23 -0.66 13.32 -51.52
C VAL A 23 -0.55 12.38 -50.30
N PRO A 24 -1.60 12.21 -49.52
CA PRO A 24 -1.53 11.32 -48.33
C PRO A 24 -1.45 9.86 -48.76
N ARG A 25 -0.82 9.06 -47.91
CA ARG A 25 -0.88 7.62 -48.05
C ARG A 25 -2.26 7.13 -47.58
N PRO A 26 -2.79 6.03 -48.12
CA PRO A 26 -4.01 5.40 -47.61
C PRO A 26 -3.92 5.13 -46.10
N CYS A 27 -4.90 5.55 -45.33
CA CYS A 27 -4.97 5.47 -43.86
C CYS A 27 -3.93 6.32 -43.11
N GLU A 28 -3.30 7.31 -43.76
CA GLU A 28 -2.37 8.24 -43.07
C GLU A 28 -3.11 9.00 -41.98
N ALA A 29 -2.52 9.04 -40.77
CA ALA A 29 -3.07 9.68 -39.57
C ALA A 29 -4.48 9.24 -39.17
N ILE A 30 -4.90 8.03 -39.56
CA ILE A 30 -6.16 7.41 -39.11
C ILE A 30 -5.85 6.31 -38.11
N ARG A 31 -6.36 6.45 -36.90
CA ARG A 31 -6.35 5.37 -35.91
C ARG A 31 -7.35 4.28 -36.29
N ARG A 32 -6.87 3.05 -36.30
CA ARG A 32 -7.74 1.88 -36.51
C ARG A 32 -8.35 1.42 -35.21
N ALA A 33 -9.53 0.80 -35.26
CA ALA A 33 -10.12 0.17 -34.10
C ALA A 33 -9.17 -0.90 -33.53
N GLY A 34 -8.90 -0.83 -32.23
CA GLY A 34 -7.99 -1.75 -31.55
C GLY A 34 -6.50 -1.47 -31.75
N GLU A 35 -6.11 -0.36 -32.39
CA GLU A 35 -4.70 -0.01 -32.61
C GLU A 35 -3.98 0.29 -31.28
N ASP A 36 -4.61 1.01 -30.37
CA ASP A 36 -4.04 1.31 -29.05
C ASP A 36 -4.34 0.16 -28.06
N ILE A 37 -5.59 -0.28 -27.99
CA ILE A 37 -6.06 -1.35 -27.08
C ILE A 37 -7.11 -2.19 -27.83
N ALA A 38 -6.82 -3.46 -28.04
CA ALA A 38 -7.77 -4.38 -28.65
C ALA A 38 -8.83 -4.81 -27.61
N VAL A 39 -10.04 -5.10 -28.08
CA VAL A 39 -11.10 -5.65 -27.23
C VAL A 39 -10.64 -6.98 -26.64
N GLY A 40 -10.74 -7.11 -25.31
CA GLY A 40 -10.30 -8.31 -24.57
C GLY A 40 -8.81 -8.35 -24.24
N ALA A 41 -8.03 -7.30 -24.62
CA ALA A 41 -6.64 -7.21 -24.19
C ALA A 41 -6.55 -6.98 -22.68
N GLU A 42 -5.63 -7.67 -22.03
CA GLU A 42 -5.30 -7.43 -20.62
C GLU A 42 -4.45 -6.16 -20.54
N ILE A 43 -5.00 -5.10 -19.94
CA ILE A 43 -4.32 -3.79 -19.80
C ILE A 43 -3.63 -3.59 -18.47
N LEU A 44 -4.05 -4.32 -17.44
CA LEU A 44 -3.47 -4.29 -16.09
C LEU A 44 -3.43 -5.71 -15.54
N GLN A 45 -2.33 -6.07 -14.92
CA GLN A 45 -2.19 -7.38 -14.30
C GLN A 45 -2.65 -7.39 -12.84
N PRO A 46 -3.21 -8.49 -12.34
CA PRO A 46 -3.57 -8.61 -10.93
C PRO A 46 -2.33 -8.52 -10.02
N GLY A 47 -2.51 -7.93 -8.84
CA GLY A 47 -1.45 -7.82 -7.83
C GLY A 47 -0.50 -6.63 -7.99
N ILE A 48 -0.64 -5.82 -9.03
CA ILE A 48 0.16 -4.59 -9.16
C ILE A 48 -0.38 -3.50 -8.23
N ARG A 49 0.52 -2.64 -7.77
CA ARG A 49 0.14 -1.39 -7.11
C ARG A 49 -0.24 -0.37 -8.19
N LEU A 50 -1.51 0.05 -8.21
CA LEU A 50 -2.01 1.02 -9.19
C LEU A 50 -1.31 2.38 -9.03
N ARG A 51 -0.77 2.87 -10.14
CA ARG A 51 -0.19 4.21 -10.29
C ARG A 51 -1.16 5.11 -11.04
N ALA A 52 -0.91 6.40 -11.06
CA ALA A 52 -1.76 7.37 -11.74
C ALA A 52 -1.97 7.02 -13.24
N GLN A 53 -0.93 6.58 -13.94
CA GLN A 53 -1.02 6.17 -15.34
C GLN A 53 -1.83 4.89 -15.55
N ASP A 54 -1.83 3.98 -14.60
CA ASP A 54 -2.62 2.73 -14.67
C ASP A 54 -4.12 3.05 -14.55
N ILE A 55 -4.47 4.00 -13.67
CA ILE A 55 -5.84 4.51 -13.52
C ILE A 55 -6.28 5.24 -14.79
N ALA A 56 -5.39 6.07 -15.38
CA ALA A 56 -5.68 6.77 -16.63
C ALA A 56 -5.90 5.78 -17.78
N LEU A 57 -5.12 4.71 -17.86
CA LEU A 57 -5.26 3.66 -18.86
C LEU A 57 -6.62 2.94 -18.75
N ALA A 58 -7.02 2.60 -17.52
CA ALA A 58 -8.33 1.99 -17.26
C ALA A 58 -9.48 2.92 -17.68
N ALA A 59 -9.38 4.20 -17.31
CA ALA A 59 -10.36 5.22 -17.71
C ALA A 59 -10.42 5.40 -19.23
N ALA A 60 -9.29 5.41 -19.94
CA ALA A 60 -9.22 5.48 -21.39
C ALA A 60 -9.87 4.26 -22.08
N ALA A 61 -9.81 3.09 -21.44
CA ALA A 61 -10.52 1.88 -21.87
C ALA A 61 -12.02 1.89 -21.53
N GLY A 62 -12.54 2.94 -20.88
CA GLY A 62 -13.95 3.09 -20.53
C GLY A 62 -14.37 2.36 -19.25
N LEU A 63 -13.44 1.96 -18.40
CA LEU A 63 -13.72 1.27 -17.15
C LEU A 63 -14.03 2.30 -16.05
N PRO A 64 -15.24 2.32 -15.47
CA PRO A 64 -15.60 3.26 -14.41
C PRO A 64 -15.06 2.82 -13.04
N GLU A 65 -14.79 1.52 -12.87
CA GLU A 65 -14.35 0.91 -11.61
C GLU A 65 -13.32 -0.18 -11.89
N LEU A 66 -12.41 -0.39 -10.96
CA LEU A 66 -11.45 -1.48 -10.97
C LEU A 66 -11.61 -2.31 -9.69
N PRO A 67 -11.68 -3.66 -9.79
CA PRO A 67 -11.61 -4.51 -8.62
C PRO A 67 -10.21 -4.43 -8.02
N VAL A 68 -10.13 -4.07 -6.74
CA VAL A 68 -8.86 -3.97 -6.02
C VAL A 68 -8.92 -4.76 -4.72
N TYR A 69 -7.77 -5.20 -4.24
CA TYR A 69 -7.68 -5.77 -2.90
C TYR A 69 -7.96 -4.69 -1.85
N ARG A 70 -8.63 -5.06 -0.77
CA ARG A 70 -8.77 -4.17 0.38
C ARG A 70 -7.40 -3.86 1.00
N ARG A 71 -7.31 -2.80 1.73
CA ARG A 71 -6.10 -2.47 2.50
C ARG A 71 -5.83 -3.55 3.55
N VAL A 72 -4.54 -3.84 3.77
CA VAL A 72 -4.09 -4.70 4.85
C VAL A 72 -4.32 -3.97 6.18
N ARG A 73 -4.97 -4.64 7.13
CA ARG A 73 -5.15 -4.14 8.49
C ARG A 73 -4.01 -4.64 9.36
N VAL A 74 -3.31 -3.71 9.99
CA VAL A 74 -2.14 -3.98 10.83
C VAL A 74 -2.44 -3.57 12.26
N GLY A 75 -2.46 -4.53 13.18
CA GLY A 75 -2.49 -4.27 14.62
C GLY A 75 -1.10 -3.94 15.11
N VAL A 76 -0.95 -2.87 15.88
CA VAL A 76 0.33 -2.51 16.48
C VAL A 76 0.16 -2.35 18.00
N PHE A 77 1.08 -2.90 18.78
CA PHE A 77 1.16 -2.67 20.21
C PHE A 77 2.61 -2.71 20.69
N PHE A 78 2.84 -2.17 21.87
CA PHE A 78 4.18 -1.95 22.44
C PHE A 78 4.17 -2.44 23.88
N THR A 79 5.19 -3.17 24.29
CA THR A 79 5.36 -3.61 25.68
C THR A 79 6.62 -3.01 26.27
N GLY A 80 6.57 -2.69 27.54
CA GLY A 80 7.66 -2.10 28.29
C GLY A 80 7.10 -1.15 29.34
N ASP A 81 7.28 -1.47 30.63
CA ASP A 81 6.83 -0.62 31.74
C ASP A 81 7.62 0.70 31.80
N GLU A 82 8.77 0.77 31.09
CA GLU A 82 9.54 1.98 30.87
C GLU A 82 8.96 2.92 29.81
N LEU A 83 7.93 2.47 29.02
CA LEU A 83 7.41 3.23 27.90
C LEU A 83 6.36 4.25 28.34
N PHE A 84 6.53 5.50 27.91
CA PHE A 84 5.62 6.61 28.14
C PHE A 84 5.21 7.27 26.84
N GLN A 85 4.02 7.89 26.81
CA GLN A 85 3.60 8.66 25.66
C GLN A 85 4.30 10.02 25.61
N PRO A 86 4.69 10.52 24.43
CA PRO A 86 5.15 11.89 24.28
C PRO A 86 4.12 12.90 24.87
N GLY A 87 4.62 13.83 25.70
CA GLY A 87 3.78 14.79 26.40
C GLY A 87 3.43 14.41 27.85
N GLU A 88 3.61 13.14 28.23
CA GLU A 88 3.50 12.71 29.62
C GLU A 88 4.78 13.04 30.38
N PRO A 89 4.69 13.29 31.71
CA PRO A 89 5.89 13.40 32.57
C PRO A 89 6.73 12.11 32.49
N LEU A 90 8.04 12.26 32.26
CA LEU A 90 8.95 11.13 32.15
C LEU A 90 9.61 10.87 33.52
N PRO A 91 9.30 9.74 34.19
CA PRO A 91 9.96 9.39 35.45
C PRO A 91 11.40 8.91 35.19
N PRO A 92 12.26 8.86 36.24
CA PRO A 92 13.57 8.26 36.12
C PRO A 92 13.52 6.84 35.58
N GLY A 93 14.29 6.53 34.54
CA GLY A 93 14.29 5.24 33.83
C GLY A 93 13.25 5.10 32.75
N GLY A 94 12.27 6.03 32.66
CA GLY A 94 11.28 6.01 31.57
C GLY A 94 11.85 6.50 30.25
N ILE A 95 11.27 6.03 29.15
CA ILE A 95 11.58 6.49 27.80
C ILE A 95 10.30 6.75 27.01
N TYR A 96 10.32 7.67 26.05
CA TYR A 96 9.18 7.88 25.17
C TYR A 96 9.08 6.81 24.08
N ASN A 97 7.88 6.31 23.87
CA ASN A 97 7.57 5.29 22.85
C ASN A 97 7.64 5.91 21.43
N SER A 98 8.84 6.08 20.90
CA SER A 98 9.06 6.58 19.54
C SER A 98 8.69 5.53 18.47
N ASN A 99 8.83 4.23 18.78
CA ASN A 99 8.54 3.15 17.85
C ASN A 99 7.06 3.13 17.42
N ARG A 100 6.14 3.53 18.30
CA ARG A 100 4.71 3.67 17.98
C ARG A 100 4.49 4.57 16.77
N TYR A 101 5.10 5.73 16.77
CA TYR A 101 4.96 6.71 15.68
C TYR A 101 5.68 6.26 14.42
N THR A 102 6.84 5.65 14.56
CA THR A 102 7.61 5.10 13.43
C THR A 102 6.85 3.99 12.72
N LEU A 103 6.40 2.97 13.45
CA LEU A 103 5.68 1.82 12.86
C LEU A 103 4.36 2.26 12.23
N ARG A 104 3.61 3.12 12.93
CA ARG A 104 2.36 3.66 12.40
C ARG A 104 2.58 4.42 11.10
N ALA A 105 3.53 5.36 11.06
CA ALA A 105 3.83 6.15 9.87
C ALA A 105 4.29 5.27 8.68
N LEU A 106 5.11 4.25 8.95
CA LEU A 106 5.55 3.29 7.92
C LEU A 106 4.37 2.48 7.36
N CYS A 107 3.50 1.96 8.21
CA CYS A 107 2.32 1.20 7.78
C CYS A 107 1.36 2.08 6.96
N GLU A 108 1.08 3.29 7.42
CA GLU A 108 0.22 4.26 6.72
C GLU A 108 0.82 4.65 5.36
N ALA A 109 2.14 4.88 5.26
CA ALA A 109 2.84 5.16 4.00
C ALA A 109 2.76 4.00 3.00
N LEU A 110 2.70 2.76 3.49
CA LEU A 110 2.47 1.57 2.67
C LEU A 110 1.01 1.39 2.26
N GLY A 111 0.09 2.22 2.78
CA GLY A 111 -1.33 2.18 2.49
C GLY A 111 -2.12 1.22 3.37
N CYS A 112 -1.56 0.76 4.48
CA CYS A 112 -2.25 -0.09 5.45
C CYS A 112 -3.26 0.71 6.31
N GLU A 113 -4.23 0.01 6.86
CA GLU A 113 -5.08 0.49 7.96
C GLU A 113 -4.45 0.04 9.28
N VAL A 114 -4.22 0.97 10.21
CA VAL A 114 -3.54 0.67 11.47
C VAL A 114 -4.53 0.66 12.62
N LEU A 115 -4.61 -0.46 13.34
CA LEU A 115 -5.25 -0.59 14.63
C LEU A 115 -4.16 -0.45 15.71
N ASP A 116 -4.14 0.68 16.39
CA ASP A 116 -3.15 1.01 17.41
C ASP A 116 -3.69 0.65 18.81
N LEU A 117 -3.17 -0.43 19.40
CA LEU A 117 -3.53 -0.93 20.72
C LEU A 117 -2.70 -0.29 21.85
N GLY A 118 -1.77 0.62 21.51
CA GLY A 118 -1.01 1.39 22.49
C GLY A 118 0.07 0.61 23.23
N ILE A 119 0.36 1.06 24.46
CA ILE A 119 1.30 0.41 25.36
C ILE A 119 0.53 -0.62 26.17
N VAL A 120 0.97 -1.87 26.08
CA VAL A 120 0.42 -3.01 26.83
C VAL A 120 1.33 -3.27 28.05
N PRO A 121 0.79 -3.41 29.24
CA PRO A 121 1.59 -3.74 30.43
C PRO A 121 2.39 -5.03 30.27
N ASP A 122 3.58 -5.10 30.85
CA ASP A 122 4.46 -6.28 30.81
C ASP A 122 3.91 -7.43 31.67
N ARG A 123 2.77 -7.99 31.24
CA ARG A 123 2.09 -9.13 31.84
C ARG A 123 1.56 -10.07 30.77
N LEU A 124 1.67 -11.35 31.03
CA LEU A 124 1.24 -12.40 30.08
C LEU A 124 -0.23 -12.28 29.69
N ASP A 125 -1.11 -12.02 30.66
CA ASP A 125 -2.56 -11.89 30.42
C ASP A 125 -2.90 -10.69 29.53
N ALA A 126 -2.24 -9.54 29.76
CA ALA A 126 -2.41 -8.34 28.96
C ALA A 126 -1.87 -8.52 27.53
N THR A 127 -0.71 -9.14 27.38
CA THR A 127 -0.11 -9.47 26.09
C THR A 127 -0.98 -10.43 25.30
N ARG A 128 -1.53 -11.48 25.93
CA ARG A 128 -2.47 -12.41 25.28
C ARG A 128 -3.73 -11.69 24.81
N ALA A 129 -4.31 -10.84 25.67
CA ALA A 129 -5.51 -10.07 25.30
C ALA A 129 -5.25 -9.17 24.08
N ALA A 130 -4.12 -8.46 24.04
CA ALA A 130 -3.76 -7.63 22.90
C ALA A 130 -3.53 -8.43 21.61
N LEU A 131 -2.88 -9.60 21.72
CA LEU A 131 -2.71 -10.51 20.56
C LEU A 131 -4.06 -11.03 20.05
N CYS A 132 -4.97 -11.47 20.94
CA CYS A 132 -6.30 -11.94 20.55
C CYS A 132 -7.14 -10.82 19.91
N GLU A 133 -7.11 -9.62 20.47
CA GLU A 133 -7.80 -8.46 19.90
C GLU A 133 -7.27 -8.10 18.50
N ALA A 134 -5.93 -8.04 18.37
CA ALA A 134 -5.30 -7.79 17.08
C ALA A 134 -5.62 -8.90 16.06
N ALA A 135 -5.54 -10.17 16.45
CA ALA A 135 -5.81 -11.31 15.58
C ALA A 135 -7.27 -11.34 15.08
N ALA A 136 -8.22 -10.92 15.90
CA ALA A 136 -9.63 -10.86 15.52
C ALA A 136 -9.94 -9.76 14.48
N ASN A 137 -9.14 -8.68 14.44
CA ASN A 137 -9.44 -7.47 13.69
C ASN A 137 -8.44 -7.17 12.57
N CYS A 138 -7.25 -7.79 12.57
CA CYS A 138 -6.15 -7.45 11.68
C CYS A 138 -5.64 -8.66 10.90
N ASP A 139 -4.91 -8.36 9.81
CA ASP A 139 -4.29 -9.37 8.95
C ASP A 139 -2.82 -9.61 9.34
N LEU A 140 -2.22 -8.63 10.01
CA LEU A 140 -0.83 -8.63 10.46
C LEU A 140 -0.76 -7.98 11.85
N ILE A 141 0.09 -8.51 12.69
CA ILE A 141 0.39 -7.93 14.01
C ILE A 141 1.86 -7.56 14.04
N LEU A 142 2.16 -6.33 14.43
CA LEU A 142 3.51 -5.85 14.70
C LEU A 142 3.61 -5.43 16.16
N THR A 143 4.65 -5.87 16.83
CA THR A 143 4.95 -5.46 18.20
C THR A 143 6.39 -5.02 18.34
N SER A 144 6.64 -4.13 19.28
CA SER A 144 7.97 -3.72 19.71
C SER A 144 8.04 -3.80 21.23
N GLY A 145 9.05 -4.50 21.74
CA GLY A 145 9.23 -4.88 23.15
C GLY A 145 8.89 -6.35 23.39
N GLY A 146 9.24 -6.88 24.56
CA GLY A 146 8.87 -8.21 25.03
C GLY A 146 9.39 -9.40 24.20
N VAL A 147 10.45 -9.20 23.39
CA VAL A 147 10.95 -10.21 22.43
C VAL A 147 12.32 -10.79 22.79
N GLY A 148 12.86 -10.44 23.93
CA GLY A 148 14.16 -10.92 24.43
C GLY A 148 14.08 -12.31 25.08
N VAL A 149 14.92 -12.49 26.10
CA VAL A 149 15.02 -13.73 26.90
C VAL A 149 14.80 -13.48 28.39
N GLY A 150 14.36 -12.29 28.74
CA GLY A 150 14.08 -11.87 30.11
C GLY A 150 12.79 -12.52 30.67
N GLU A 151 12.65 -12.51 31.98
CA GLU A 151 11.46 -13.04 32.66
C GLU A 151 10.19 -12.25 32.33
N GLU A 152 10.34 -10.97 31.93
CA GLU A 152 9.26 -10.06 31.56
C GLU A 152 8.93 -10.10 30.04
N ASP A 153 9.59 -10.98 29.26
CA ASP A 153 9.34 -11.13 27.83
C ASP A 153 8.18 -12.07 27.56
N HIS A 154 6.97 -11.53 27.56
CA HIS A 154 5.72 -12.31 27.47
C HIS A 154 5.22 -12.60 26.07
N ILE A 155 5.81 -12.02 25.00
CA ILE A 155 5.35 -12.21 23.61
C ILE A 155 5.43 -13.70 23.20
N LYS A 156 6.60 -14.33 23.42
CA LYS A 156 6.79 -15.73 23.02
C LYS A 156 5.87 -16.70 23.78
N PRO A 157 5.74 -16.63 25.14
CA PRO A 157 4.77 -17.42 25.88
C PRO A 157 3.33 -17.18 25.43
N ALA A 158 2.95 -15.93 25.14
CA ALA A 158 1.61 -15.59 24.67
C ALA A 158 1.33 -16.18 23.28
N LEU A 159 2.26 -16.11 22.34
CA LEU A 159 2.13 -16.73 21.01
C LEU A 159 1.97 -18.25 21.10
N HIS A 160 2.71 -18.93 21.99
CA HIS A 160 2.56 -20.37 22.19
C HIS A 160 1.21 -20.76 22.82
N ALA A 161 0.62 -19.87 23.61
CA ALA A 161 -0.68 -20.11 24.22
C ALA A 161 -1.85 -19.91 23.25
N GLU A 162 -1.74 -18.95 22.31
CA GLU A 162 -2.84 -18.55 21.41
C GLU A 162 -2.69 -19.08 19.98
N GLY A 163 -1.51 -19.61 19.60
CA GLY A 163 -1.26 -20.05 18.23
C GLY A 163 0.01 -20.85 18.08
N GLY A 164 0.68 -20.67 16.94
CA GLY A 164 1.95 -21.31 16.59
C GLY A 164 3.07 -20.32 16.38
N LEU A 165 4.30 -20.80 16.46
CA LEU A 165 5.52 -20.02 16.21
C LEU A 165 6.41 -20.80 15.26
N ASP A 166 6.47 -20.36 13.98
CA ASP A 166 7.27 -21.01 12.94
C ASP A 166 8.73 -20.57 12.97
N SER A 167 8.99 -19.30 13.26
CA SER A 167 10.33 -18.71 13.30
C SER A 167 10.42 -17.64 14.38
N TRP A 168 11.51 -17.66 15.16
CA TRP A 168 11.71 -16.70 16.24
C TRP A 168 12.79 -15.67 15.94
N LYS A 169 13.83 -16.07 15.23
CA LYS A 169 14.97 -15.19 14.94
C LYS A 169 15.33 -15.23 13.47
N ILE A 170 15.70 -14.09 12.94
CA ILE A 170 16.33 -13.95 11.63
C ILE A 170 17.79 -13.50 11.80
N ALA A 171 18.68 -13.99 10.95
CA ALA A 171 20.10 -13.63 10.97
C ALA A 171 20.30 -12.25 10.33
N MET A 172 20.13 -11.20 11.13
CA MET A 172 20.30 -9.82 10.70
C MET A 172 21.16 -9.06 11.71
N LYS A 173 22.21 -8.36 11.24
CA LYS A 173 23.00 -7.48 12.12
C LYS A 173 22.26 -6.15 12.31
N PRO A 174 22.39 -5.56 13.48
CA PRO A 174 23.23 -5.89 14.64
C PRO A 174 22.57 -6.81 15.67
N GLY A 175 21.64 -7.65 15.28
CA GLY A 175 20.96 -8.60 16.16
C GLY A 175 21.83 -9.77 16.62
#